data_10215d9086cd42ee8b46d8ca120c567e
#
_entry.id   10215d9086cd42ee8b46d8ca120c567e
#
_cell.length_a   1.000
_cell.length_b   1.000
_cell.length_c   1.000
_cell.angle_alpha   90.00
_cell.angle_beta   90.00
_cell.angle_gamma   90.00
#
_symmetry.space_group_name_H-M   'P 1'
#
loop_
_entity.id
_entity.type
_entity.pdbx_description
1 polymer ?
#
loop_
_entity_poly.entity_id
_entity_poly.type
_entity_poly.pdbx_seq_one_letter_code
_entity_poly.pdbx_strand_id
1 'polypeptide(L)'
;MLMAGWAHAQGSGPGVAGARAAGMGQAAATLSDVWALSNNVAGLGSLNRLEIGVAAENRFLTRALSTATLAAAAPLGRATADNAAGRYGVVGITFQRFGDKLYNEQRVAAGYAYRTGVMSVGARVDMLQVSLEGLGSQRAVAASVGAQAELLPRRLVFGAFLYNLNQARLASYEDERVPTVLRAGLSYRPTEKVMLNAEVEKDLDRGAEFRGGLEYQALPALALRAGVLGLSEQVTGGAGLRAGRFRFDYAAAWHSSLGLSQFLTAAFRLDSPEAATVPAQP
;
A
#
# COMPACT_ATOMS: atom_id res chain seq x y z
N MET A 1 28.77 -13.75 -24.84
CA MET A 1 28.88 -13.78 -23.38
C MET A 1 27.53 -13.32 -22.83
N LEU A 2 26.62 -14.26 -22.58
CA LEU A 2 25.28 -13.98 -22.09
C LEU A 2 25.40 -13.65 -20.60
N MET A 3 25.18 -12.39 -20.25
CA MET A 3 24.94 -12.00 -18.86
C MET A 3 23.60 -12.61 -18.44
N ALA A 4 23.65 -13.70 -17.71
CA ALA A 4 22.49 -14.22 -17.01
C ALA A 4 22.14 -13.19 -15.93
N GLY A 5 21.20 -12.31 -16.22
CA GLY A 5 20.58 -11.45 -15.22
C GLY A 5 19.92 -12.35 -14.18
N TRP A 6 20.33 -12.22 -12.95
CA TRP A 6 19.75 -12.92 -11.81
C TRP A 6 18.29 -12.50 -11.68
N ALA A 7 17.39 -13.34 -12.16
CA ALA A 7 15.97 -13.18 -11.90
C ALA A 7 15.72 -13.53 -10.43
N HIS A 8 15.89 -12.58 -9.53
CA HIS A 8 15.43 -12.72 -8.17
C HIS A 8 13.91 -12.71 -8.18
N ALA A 9 13.31 -13.83 -7.86
CA ALA A 9 11.88 -13.91 -7.60
C ALA A 9 11.54 -12.91 -6.47
N GLN A 10 10.68 -11.93 -6.79
CA GLN A 10 10.28 -10.88 -5.86
C GLN A 10 9.27 -11.42 -4.85
N GLY A 11 9.68 -12.32 -3.95
CA GLY A 11 8.75 -12.84 -2.96
C GLY A 11 8.69 -12.01 -1.66
N SER A 12 9.80 -11.76 -1.01
CA SER A 12 9.84 -11.28 0.37
C SER A 12 9.79 -9.76 0.58
N GLY A 13 9.76 -8.95 -0.51
CA GLY A 13 9.69 -7.48 -0.43
C GLY A 13 8.32 -6.95 0.01
N PRO A 14 8.25 -5.66 0.39
CA PRO A 14 7.02 -5.07 0.93
C PRO A 14 5.95 -4.81 -0.14
N GLY A 15 6.00 -5.28 -1.33
CA GLY A 15 4.99 -5.07 -2.37
C GLY A 15 4.15 -3.77 -2.23
N VAL A 16 3.32 -3.44 -3.19
CA VAL A 16 2.32 -2.37 -3.07
C VAL A 16 0.94 -3.01 -3.02
N ALA A 17 0.17 -2.73 -1.99
CA ALA A 17 -1.19 -3.25 -1.84
C ALA A 17 -2.23 -2.27 -2.39
N GLY A 18 -3.26 -2.83 -3.02
CA GLY A 18 -4.43 -2.10 -3.49
C GLY A 18 -4.36 -1.67 -4.96
N ALA A 19 -5.45 -1.93 -5.70
CA ALA A 19 -5.56 -1.61 -7.12
C ALA A 19 -5.49 -0.10 -7.39
N ARG A 20 -5.88 0.75 -6.43
CA ARG A 20 -5.72 2.20 -6.55
C ARG A 20 -4.25 2.58 -6.72
N ALA A 21 -3.38 2.08 -5.84
CA ALA A 21 -1.96 2.34 -5.91
C ALA A 21 -1.33 1.70 -7.16
N ALA A 22 -1.70 0.46 -7.48
CA ALA A 22 -1.24 -0.23 -8.67
C ALA A 22 -1.54 0.55 -9.96
N GLY A 23 -2.74 1.13 -10.09
CA GLY A 23 -3.13 1.94 -11.25
C GLY A 23 -2.39 3.27 -11.36
N MET A 24 -1.71 3.72 -10.31
CA MET A 24 -0.90 4.95 -10.26
C MET A 24 0.60 4.67 -10.27
N GLY A 25 1.06 3.66 -11.03
CA GLY A 25 2.48 3.32 -11.10
C GLY A 25 3.05 2.87 -9.75
N GLN A 26 2.22 2.32 -8.87
CA GLN A 26 2.61 1.91 -7.51
C GLN A 26 3.15 3.06 -6.62
N ALA A 27 2.95 4.32 -6.99
CA ALA A 27 3.33 5.48 -6.19
C ALA A 27 2.33 5.66 -5.02
N ALA A 28 2.63 5.08 -3.87
CA ALA A 28 1.69 4.89 -2.76
C ALA A 28 2.11 5.48 -1.41
N ALA A 29 3.33 6.03 -1.29
CA ALA A 29 3.87 6.53 -0.02
C ALA A 29 3.04 7.65 0.62
N THR A 30 2.21 8.36 -0.18
CA THR A 30 1.36 9.47 0.26
C THR A 30 -0.13 9.11 0.36
N LEU A 31 -0.51 7.88 0.00
CA LEU A 31 -1.91 7.47 0.02
C LEU A 31 -2.39 7.19 1.45
N SER A 32 -3.68 7.52 1.68
CA SER A 32 -4.34 7.37 2.98
C SER A 32 -5.65 6.60 2.77
N ASP A 33 -5.56 5.29 2.91
CA ASP A 33 -6.69 4.34 2.87
C ASP A 33 -6.29 3.09 3.66
N VAL A 34 -7.15 2.06 3.71
CA VAL A 34 -6.87 0.83 4.46
C VAL A 34 -5.59 0.13 4.01
N TRP A 35 -5.17 0.31 2.74
CA TRP A 35 -3.95 -0.25 2.17
C TRP A 35 -2.68 0.46 2.64
N ALA A 36 -2.82 1.64 3.27
CA ALA A 36 -1.69 2.39 3.81
C ALA A 36 -0.90 1.57 4.84
N LEU A 37 -1.54 0.64 5.58
CA LEU A 37 -0.80 -0.26 6.46
C LEU A 37 0.33 -1.00 5.71
N SER A 38 0.09 -1.42 4.47
CA SER A 38 1.08 -2.12 3.63
C SER A 38 1.99 -1.16 2.86
N ASN A 39 1.51 0.02 2.49
CA ASN A 39 2.20 0.96 1.61
C ASN A 39 3.08 1.97 2.36
N ASN A 40 2.49 2.69 3.30
CA ASN A 40 3.12 3.59 4.26
C ASN A 40 2.19 3.71 5.46
N VAL A 41 2.54 3.08 6.56
CA VAL A 41 1.70 2.99 7.76
C VAL A 41 1.23 4.34 8.30
N ALA A 42 1.98 5.43 8.10
CA ALA A 42 1.59 6.78 8.49
C ALA A 42 0.29 7.24 7.83
N GLY A 43 -0.02 6.74 6.63
CA GLY A 43 -1.26 7.06 5.93
C GLY A 43 -2.53 6.62 6.66
N LEU A 44 -2.43 5.62 7.55
CA LEU A 44 -3.55 5.23 8.43
C LEU A 44 -4.00 6.37 9.33
N GLY A 45 -3.07 7.21 9.81
CA GLY A 45 -3.38 8.32 10.70
C GLY A 45 -4.36 9.35 10.15
N SER A 46 -4.72 9.27 8.88
CA SER A 46 -5.75 10.09 8.25
C SER A 46 -7.12 9.41 8.16
N LEU A 47 -7.24 8.14 8.57
CA LEU A 47 -8.51 7.41 8.55
C LEU A 47 -9.36 7.82 9.75
N ASN A 48 -10.59 8.25 9.48
CA ASN A 48 -11.55 8.69 10.49
C ASN A 48 -12.71 7.69 10.70
N ARG A 49 -12.67 6.54 10.04
CA ARG A 49 -13.70 5.50 10.08
C ARG A 49 -13.07 4.12 10.00
N LEU A 50 -13.77 3.12 10.49
CA LEU A 50 -13.39 1.73 10.24
C LEU A 50 -13.46 1.44 8.75
N GLU A 51 -12.36 0.97 8.20
CA GLU A 51 -12.27 0.48 6.82
C GLU A 51 -11.82 -0.99 6.82
N ILE A 52 -12.48 -1.81 6.00
CA ILE A 52 -12.11 -3.20 5.74
C ILE A 52 -11.97 -3.34 4.23
N GLY A 53 -10.93 -4.04 3.78
CA GLY A 53 -10.67 -4.22 2.37
C GLY A 53 -10.15 -5.62 2.03
N VAL A 54 -10.52 -6.08 0.84
CA VAL A 54 -9.97 -7.29 0.22
C VAL A 54 -9.31 -6.91 -1.09
N ALA A 55 -8.17 -7.53 -1.39
CA ALA A 55 -7.44 -7.33 -2.64
C ALA A 55 -7.03 -8.67 -3.23
N ALA A 56 -7.07 -8.74 -4.55
CA ALA A 56 -6.51 -9.82 -5.34
C ALA A 56 -5.58 -9.23 -6.39
N GLU A 57 -4.42 -9.83 -6.54
CA GLU A 57 -3.43 -9.51 -7.56
C GLU A 57 -3.07 -10.79 -8.29
N ASN A 58 -2.98 -10.71 -9.62
CA ASN A 58 -2.45 -11.78 -10.44
C ASN A 58 -1.38 -11.20 -11.37
N ARG A 59 -0.13 -11.57 -11.11
CA ARG A 59 1.02 -11.09 -11.89
C ARG A 59 1.20 -11.95 -13.15
N PHE A 60 1.35 -11.27 -14.28
CA PHE A 60 1.67 -11.86 -15.56
C PHE A 60 0.69 -12.99 -15.97
N LEU A 61 -0.58 -12.90 -15.52
CA LEU A 61 -1.63 -13.90 -15.72
C LEU A 61 -1.22 -15.32 -15.28
N THR A 62 -0.30 -15.43 -14.32
CA THR A 62 0.25 -16.69 -13.83
C THR A 62 -0.34 -16.99 -12.44
N ARG A 63 -0.96 -18.19 -12.28
CA ARG A 63 -1.61 -18.60 -11.02
C ARG A 63 -0.65 -18.64 -9.83
N ALA A 64 0.56 -19.14 -10.04
CA ALA A 64 1.59 -19.22 -9.01
C ALA A 64 2.06 -17.83 -8.51
N LEU A 65 1.78 -16.77 -9.26
CA LEU A 65 2.12 -15.38 -8.90
C LEU A 65 0.89 -14.58 -8.47
N SER A 66 -0.06 -15.26 -7.83
CA SER A 66 -1.27 -14.61 -7.29
C SER A 66 -1.09 -14.22 -5.83
N THR A 67 -1.60 -13.03 -5.49
CA THR A 67 -1.64 -12.51 -4.11
C THR A 67 -3.08 -12.25 -3.69
N ALA A 68 -3.44 -12.67 -2.50
CA ALA A 68 -4.68 -12.28 -1.84
C ALA A 68 -4.34 -11.51 -0.55
N THR A 69 -5.01 -10.40 -0.31
CA THR A 69 -4.78 -9.56 0.88
C THR A 69 -6.12 -9.19 1.51
N LEU A 70 -6.18 -9.33 2.84
CA LEU A 70 -7.24 -8.80 3.70
C LEU A 70 -6.63 -7.70 4.56
N ALA A 71 -7.31 -6.56 4.68
CA ALA A 71 -6.88 -5.44 5.50
C ALA A 71 -8.05 -4.88 6.30
N ALA A 72 -7.78 -4.44 7.52
CA ALA A 72 -8.72 -3.70 8.33
C ALA A 72 -7.97 -2.60 9.10
N ALA A 73 -8.59 -1.43 9.23
CA ALA A 73 -8.06 -0.31 10.00
C ALA A 73 -9.17 0.44 10.71
N ALA A 74 -8.95 0.77 11.98
CA ALA A 74 -9.93 1.41 12.84
C ALA A 74 -9.30 2.58 13.62
N PRO A 75 -9.94 3.77 13.63
CA PRO A 75 -9.56 4.85 14.52
C PRO A 75 -9.88 4.49 15.98
N LEU A 76 -9.00 4.88 16.90
CA LEU A 76 -9.16 4.70 18.33
C LEU A 76 -9.70 6.00 18.96
N GLY A 77 -10.85 5.90 19.60
CA GLY A 77 -11.54 7.04 20.20
C GLY A 77 -12.28 7.90 19.16
N ARG A 78 -12.91 8.97 19.65
CA ARG A 78 -13.63 9.92 18.79
C ARG A 78 -12.68 10.93 18.16
N ALA A 79 -13.03 11.43 16.97
CA ALA A 79 -12.35 12.57 16.37
C ALA A 79 -12.39 13.80 17.28
N THR A 80 -11.32 14.60 17.26
CA THR A 80 -11.21 15.88 17.96
C THR A 80 -10.92 16.99 16.95
N ALA A 81 -11.02 18.26 17.37
CA ALA A 81 -10.71 19.40 16.50
C ALA A 81 -9.27 19.32 15.94
N ASP A 82 -8.32 18.84 16.75
CA ASP A 82 -6.90 18.73 16.37
C ASP A 82 -6.57 17.40 15.68
N ASN A 83 -7.43 16.39 15.79
CA ASN A 83 -7.22 15.08 15.20
C ASN A 83 -8.54 14.49 14.67
N ALA A 84 -8.79 14.73 13.39
CA ALA A 84 -9.99 14.25 12.70
C ALA A 84 -10.04 12.72 12.56
N ALA A 85 -8.90 12.03 12.70
CA ALA A 85 -8.80 10.59 12.55
C ALA A 85 -9.13 9.79 13.81
N GLY A 86 -9.08 10.42 14.99
CA GLY A 86 -9.35 9.78 16.28
C GLY A 86 -8.37 10.23 17.34
N ARG A 87 -8.88 10.42 18.57
CA ARG A 87 -8.09 10.97 19.68
C ARG A 87 -6.83 10.17 20.00
N TYR A 88 -6.89 8.86 19.80
CA TYR A 88 -5.81 7.93 20.17
C TYR A 88 -5.16 7.27 18.95
N GLY A 89 -5.28 7.87 17.75
CA GLY A 89 -4.69 7.35 16.52
C GLY A 89 -5.51 6.24 15.87
N VAL A 90 -4.87 5.51 14.96
CA VAL A 90 -5.48 4.45 14.13
C VAL A 90 -4.65 3.18 14.23
N VAL A 91 -5.30 2.06 14.50
CA VAL A 91 -4.70 0.72 14.41
C VAL A 91 -5.10 0.04 13.11
N GLY A 92 -4.23 -0.82 12.60
CA GLY A 92 -4.53 -1.63 11.42
C GLY A 92 -3.92 -3.02 11.52
N ILE A 93 -4.55 -3.94 10.80
CA ILE A 93 -4.07 -5.32 10.63
C ILE A 93 -4.20 -5.72 9.16
N THR A 94 -3.23 -6.49 8.65
CA THR A 94 -3.32 -7.11 7.33
C THR A 94 -2.92 -8.57 7.40
N PHE A 95 -3.57 -9.36 6.55
CA PHE A 95 -3.14 -10.72 6.20
C PHE A 95 -2.96 -10.79 4.69
N GLN A 96 -1.82 -11.27 4.25
CA GLN A 96 -1.48 -11.46 2.84
C GLN A 96 -0.98 -12.87 2.60
N ARG A 97 -1.43 -13.47 1.51
CA ARG A 97 -0.90 -14.73 1.01
C ARG A 97 -0.53 -14.57 -0.47
N PHE A 98 0.69 -14.96 -0.82
CA PHE A 98 1.24 -15.00 -2.16
C PHE A 98 1.61 -16.44 -2.51
N GLY A 99 1.52 -16.80 -3.80
CA GLY A 99 2.03 -18.05 -4.32
C GLY A 99 1.01 -19.18 -4.37
N ASP A 100 1.53 -20.41 -4.54
CA ASP A 100 0.75 -21.63 -4.70
C ASP A 100 1.09 -22.71 -3.66
N LYS A 101 1.02 -23.99 -4.03
CA LYS A 101 1.35 -25.10 -3.12
C LYS A 101 2.86 -25.34 -3.03
N LEU A 102 3.59 -25.13 -4.15
CA LEU A 102 5.03 -25.39 -4.22
C LEU A 102 5.82 -24.32 -3.46
N TYR A 103 5.44 -23.06 -3.66
CA TYR A 103 6.02 -21.91 -2.99
C TYR A 103 4.93 -20.97 -2.52
N ASN A 104 4.89 -20.65 -1.24
CA ASN A 104 3.99 -19.64 -0.73
C ASN A 104 4.62 -18.78 0.36
N GLU A 105 4.16 -17.54 0.38
CA GLU A 105 4.47 -16.58 1.42
C GLU A 105 3.19 -16.16 2.14
N GLN A 106 3.26 -16.12 3.44
CA GLN A 106 2.21 -15.57 4.28
C GLN A 106 2.78 -14.43 5.10
N ARG A 107 2.06 -13.33 5.15
CA ARG A 107 2.43 -12.15 5.92
C ARG A 107 1.25 -11.71 6.76
N VAL A 108 1.48 -11.59 8.06
CA VAL A 108 0.57 -10.93 8.99
C VAL A 108 1.25 -9.67 9.46
N ALA A 109 0.58 -8.54 9.36
CA ALA A 109 1.13 -7.28 9.86
C ALA A 109 0.13 -6.57 10.75
N ALA A 110 0.63 -5.96 11.80
CA ALA A 110 -0.10 -5.04 12.66
C ALA A 110 0.64 -3.71 12.73
N GLY A 111 -0.10 -2.61 12.76
CA GLY A 111 0.49 -1.28 12.82
C GLY A 111 -0.40 -0.27 13.51
N TYR A 112 0.25 0.81 13.88
CA TYR A 112 -0.38 1.95 14.53
C TYR A 112 0.14 3.23 13.89
N ALA A 113 -0.75 4.19 13.70
CA ALA A 113 -0.40 5.54 13.24
C ALA A 113 -1.10 6.61 14.08
N TYR A 114 -0.41 7.70 14.28
CA TYR A 114 -0.92 8.87 14.96
C TYR A 114 -0.71 10.12 14.11
N ARG A 115 -1.77 10.89 13.95
CA ARG A 115 -1.73 12.19 13.27
C ARG A 115 -1.86 13.32 14.27
N THR A 116 -0.99 14.31 14.17
CA THR A 116 -1.06 15.56 14.92
C THR A 116 -0.87 16.72 13.94
N GLY A 117 -1.88 17.56 13.84
CA GLY A 117 -1.89 18.68 12.88
C GLY A 117 -1.63 18.21 11.44
N VAL A 118 -0.54 18.71 10.86
CA VAL A 118 -0.15 18.42 9.47
C VAL A 118 0.71 17.14 9.31
N MET A 119 1.16 16.55 10.41
CA MET A 119 2.06 15.39 10.39
C MET A 119 1.35 14.12 10.85
N SER A 120 1.69 13.01 10.24
CA SER A 120 1.32 11.67 10.66
C SER A 120 2.55 10.78 10.70
N VAL A 121 2.69 10.01 11.77
CA VAL A 121 3.75 9.01 11.93
C VAL A 121 3.14 7.67 12.26
N GLY A 122 3.84 6.59 11.91
CA GLY A 122 3.34 5.25 12.21
C GLY A 122 4.45 4.23 12.27
N ALA A 123 4.15 3.15 12.96
CA ALA A 123 5.01 1.97 13.05
C ALA A 123 4.21 0.70 12.74
N ARG A 124 4.89 -0.28 12.20
CA ARG A 124 4.31 -1.57 11.79
C ARG A 124 5.28 -2.70 12.09
N VAL A 125 4.73 -3.84 12.50
CA VAL A 125 5.46 -5.10 12.64
C VAL A 125 4.82 -6.13 11.71
N ASP A 126 5.67 -6.85 10.99
CA ASP A 126 5.31 -7.93 10.07
C ASP A 126 5.86 -9.25 10.56
N MET A 127 5.05 -10.27 10.60
CA MET A 127 5.49 -11.66 10.65
C MET A 127 5.38 -12.25 9.25
N LEU A 128 6.50 -12.57 8.65
CA LEU A 128 6.62 -13.20 7.33
C LEU A 128 6.92 -14.68 7.53
N GLN A 129 6.21 -15.55 6.83
CA GLN A 129 6.50 -16.98 6.70
C GLN A 129 6.62 -17.33 5.22
N VAL A 130 7.75 -17.92 4.85
CA VAL A 130 8.01 -18.50 3.52
C VAL A 130 8.00 -20.00 3.64
N SER A 131 7.26 -20.68 2.78
CA SER A 131 7.12 -22.14 2.79
C SER A 131 7.42 -22.71 1.42
N LEU A 132 8.27 -23.73 1.37
CA LEU A 132 8.56 -24.51 0.17
C LEU A 132 8.13 -25.95 0.41
N GLU A 133 7.38 -26.51 -0.55
CA GLU A 133 6.92 -27.90 -0.48
C GLU A 133 8.12 -28.88 -0.40
N GLY A 134 8.11 -29.76 0.60
CA GLY A 134 9.19 -30.72 0.82
C GLY A 134 10.45 -30.16 1.51
N LEU A 135 10.60 -28.83 1.63
CA LEU A 135 11.79 -28.19 2.23
C LEU A 135 11.49 -27.48 3.56
N GLY A 136 10.20 -27.39 3.94
CA GLY A 136 9.80 -26.77 5.20
C GLY A 136 9.43 -25.31 5.10
N SER A 137 9.50 -24.58 6.22
CA SER A 137 9.16 -23.16 6.28
C SER A 137 10.11 -22.37 7.16
N GLN A 138 10.35 -21.13 6.78
CA GLN A 138 11.14 -20.15 7.52
C GLN A 138 10.27 -18.94 7.91
N ARG A 139 10.62 -18.30 9.02
CA ARG A 139 9.91 -17.13 9.53
C ARG A 139 10.86 -16.00 9.86
N ALA A 140 10.39 -14.78 9.58
CA ALA A 140 11.10 -13.56 9.94
C ALA A 140 10.12 -12.54 10.55
N VAL A 141 10.63 -11.67 11.41
CA VAL A 141 9.89 -10.54 11.96
C VAL A 141 10.56 -9.25 11.52
N ALA A 142 9.86 -8.44 10.74
CA ALA A 142 10.34 -7.17 10.24
C ALA A 142 9.59 -6.02 10.94
N ALA A 143 10.33 -4.97 11.31
CA ALA A 143 9.78 -3.73 11.83
C ALA A 143 9.93 -2.63 10.79
N SER A 144 8.92 -1.75 10.69
CA SER A 144 8.87 -0.69 9.69
C SER A 144 8.31 0.59 10.29
N VAL A 145 8.72 1.73 9.76
CA VAL A 145 8.26 3.04 10.20
C VAL A 145 7.87 3.90 9.00
N GLY A 146 6.91 4.79 9.20
CA GLY A 146 6.45 5.69 8.17
C GLY A 146 6.15 7.08 8.71
N ALA A 147 6.24 8.06 7.81
CA ALA A 147 5.86 9.44 8.07
C ALA A 147 5.11 10.00 6.85
N GLN A 148 4.17 10.89 7.11
CA GLN A 148 3.55 11.76 6.12
C GLN A 148 3.44 13.17 6.68
N ALA A 149 3.60 14.17 5.80
CA ALA A 149 3.44 15.58 6.16
C ALA A 149 2.66 16.31 5.07
N GLU A 150 1.63 17.04 5.47
CA GLU A 150 0.87 17.93 4.60
C GLU A 150 1.59 19.27 4.50
N LEU A 151 2.41 19.44 3.45
CA LEU A 151 3.25 20.62 3.24
C LEU A 151 2.44 21.85 2.81
N LEU A 152 1.40 21.61 2.00
CA LEU A 152 0.38 22.60 1.67
C LEU A 152 -0.99 21.98 1.94
N PRO A 153 -1.85 22.64 2.74
CA PRO A 153 -3.15 22.09 3.13
C PRO A 153 -3.95 21.58 1.93
N ARG A 154 -4.33 20.30 1.97
CA ARG A 154 -5.09 19.57 0.94
C ARG A 154 -4.44 19.50 -0.45
N ARG A 155 -3.24 20.10 -0.65
CA ARG A 155 -2.62 20.20 -2.00
C ARG A 155 -1.33 19.43 -2.13
N LEU A 156 -0.44 19.49 -1.14
CA LEU A 156 0.88 18.86 -1.25
C LEU A 156 1.16 18.02 -0.01
N VAL A 157 1.34 16.73 -0.23
CA VAL A 157 1.68 15.77 0.82
C VAL A 157 3.02 15.13 0.49
N PHE A 158 3.92 15.11 1.45
CA PHE A 158 5.15 14.32 1.43
C PHE A 158 4.91 13.03 2.22
N GLY A 159 5.48 11.91 1.75
CA GLY A 159 5.46 10.63 2.44
C GLY A 159 6.82 9.97 2.40
N ALA A 160 7.22 9.36 3.51
CA ALA A 160 8.41 8.52 3.61
C ALA A 160 8.09 7.23 4.37
N PHE A 161 8.68 6.12 3.96
CA PHE A 161 8.46 4.81 4.55
C PHE A 161 9.75 3.99 4.49
N LEU A 162 10.15 3.42 5.63
CA LEU A 162 11.27 2.51 5.73
C LEU A 162 10.76 1.14 6.17
N TYR A 163 10.86 0.17 5.28
CA TYR A 163 10.52 -1.22 5.52
C TYR A 163 11.73 -2.00 6.01
N ASN A 164 11.50 -2.91 7.00
CA ASN A 164 12.50 -3.81 7.56
C ASN A 164 13.72 -3.07 8.11
N LEU A 165 13.48 -2.11 8.96
CA LEU A 165 14.51 -1.30 9.61
C LEU A 165 15.49 -2.16 10.48
N ASN A 166 15.02 -3.33 10.97
CA ASN A 166 15.81 -4.26 11.77
C ASN A 166 16.59 -5.28 10.93
N GLN A 167 16.54 -5.20 9.59
CA GLN A 167 17.26 -6.09 8.67
C GLN A 167 17.06 -7.57 9.01
N ALA A 168 15.80 -7.97 9.19
CA ALA A 168 15.41 -9.31 9.58
C ALA A 168 15.96 -10.36 8.61
N ARG A 169 16.43 -11.49 9.16
CA ARG A 169 16.93 -12.63 8.40
C ARG A 169 15.82 -13.66 8.24
N LEU A 170 15.70 -14.22 7.04
CA LEU A 170 14.76 -15.28 6.72
C LEU A 170 15.37 -16.66 7.04
N ALA A 171 16.66 -16.85 6.72
CA ALA A 171 17.42 -18.03 7.05
C ALA A 171 18.81 -17.64 7.56
N SER A 172 19.35 -18.45 8.48
CA SER A 172 20.74 -18.30 8.97
C SER A 172 21.76 -18.86 7.99
N TYR A 173 21.35 -19.79 7.13
CA TYR A 173 22.15 -20.37 6.07
C TYR A 173 22.08 -19.45 4.85
N GLU A 174 23.20 -19.06 4.27
CA GLU A 174 23.36 -18.13 3.14
C GLU A 174 22.99 -16.66 3.39
N ASP A 175 22.80 -16.24 4.67
CA ASP A 175 22.44 -14.84 5.05
C ASP A 175 21.28 -14.26 4.28
N GLU A 176 20.28 -15.11 3.94
CA GLU A 176 19.07 -14.67 3.21
C GLU A 176 18.28 -13.68 4.08
N ARG A 177 18.21 -12.46 3.63
CA ARG A 177 17.55 -11.35 4.35
C ARG A 177 16.24 -10.95 3.69
N VAL A 178 15.32 -10.51 4.52
CA VAL A 178 14.16 -9.75 4.02
C VAL A 178 14.68 -8.43 3.45
N PRO A 179 14.26 -8.00 2.23
CA PRO A 179 14.69 -6.74 1.65
C PRO A 179 14.46 -5.54 2.57
N THR A 180 15.41 -4.62 2.62
CA THR A 180 15.25 -3.34 3.31
C THR A 180 14.99 -2.25 2.27
N VAL A 181 13.81 -1.63 2.35
CA VAL A 181 13.31 -0.75 1.29
C VAL A 181 12.96 0.62 1.87
N LEU A 182 13.51 1.66 1.26
CA LEU A 182 13.15 3.06 1.51
C LEU A 182 12.25 3.55 0.38
N ARG A 183 11.12 4.17 0.73
CA ARG A 183 10.23 4.90 -0.19
C ARG A 183 10.14 6.35 0.24
N ALA A 184 10.20 7.26 -0.72
CA ALA A 184 9.92 8.67 -0.50
C ALA A 184 9.12 9.21 -1.69
N GLY A 185 8.05 9.96 -1.42
CA GLY A 185 7.16 10.42 -2.47
C GLY A 185 6.45 11.73 -2.12
N LEU A 186 5.94 12.34 -3.17
CA LEU A 186 5.14 13.55 -3.14
C LEU A 186 3.82 13.30 -3.87
N SER A 187 2.74 13.81 -3.29
CA SER A 187 1.43 13.90 -3.95
C SER A 187 1.04 15.36 -4.06
N TYR A 188 0.75 15.80 -5.28
CA TYR A 188 0.30 17.17 -5.56
C TYR A 188 -1.10 17.17 -6.17
N ARG A 189 -1.98 17.99 -5.62
CA ARG A 189 -3.33 18.23 -6.13
C ARG A 189 -3.46 19.64 -6.69
N PRO A 190 -3.23 19.82 -8.01
CA PRO A 190 -3.43 21.13 -8.66
C PRO A 190 -4.89 21.56 -8.58
N THR A 191 -5.81 20.62 -8.65
CA THR A 191 -7.27 20.82 -8.52
C THR A 191 -7.86 19.73 -7.62
N GLU A 192 -9.12 19.87 -7.22
CA GLU A 192 -9.84 18.84 -6.46
C GLU A 192 -10.03 17.52 -7.23
N LYS A 193 -9.98 17.59 -8.57
CA LYS A 193 -10.19 16.44 -9.46
C LYS A 193 -8.92 15.73 -9.88
N VAL A 194 -7.74 16.35 -9.72
CA VAL A 194 -6.48 15.83 -10.22
C VAL A 194 -5.52 15.64 -9.08
N MET A 195 -4.92 14.46 -9.00
CA MET A 195 -3.81 14.14 -8.10
C MET A 195 -2.65 13.56 -8.92
N LEU A 196 -1.48 14.14 -8.74
CA LEU A 196 -0.21 13.69 -9.30
C LEU A 196 0.64 13.12 -8.19
N ASN A 197 1.19 11.92 -8.39
CA ASN A 197 2.11 11.28 -7.46
C ASN A 197 3.46 11.06 -8.13
N ALA A 198 4.52 11.33 -7.39
CA ALA A 198 5.88 10.97 -7.74
C ALA A 198 6.54 10.29 -6.55
N GLU A 199 7.20 9.15 -6.76
CA GLU A 199 7.82 8.35 -5.71
C GLU A 199 9.14 7.76 -6.18
N VAL A 200 10.09 7.64 -5.27
CA VAL A 200 11.32 6.87 -5.44
C VAL A 200 11.31 5.74 -4.41
N GLU A 201 11.53 4.52 -4.89
CA GLU A 201 11.80 3.38 -4.05
C GLU A 201 13.25 2.94 -4.21
N LYS A 202 13.94 2.74 -3.10
CA LYS A 202 15.31 2.22 -3.07
C LYS A 202 15.35 0.99 -2.17
N ASP A 203 15.54 -0.17 -2.76
CA ASP A 203 16.00 -1.37 -2.10
C ASP A 203 17.51 -1.29 -1.92
N LEU A 204 18.05 -1.71 -0.76
CA LEU A 204 19.50 -1.64 -0.51
C LEU A 204 20.30 -2.43 -1.54
N ASP A 205 19.75 -3.53 -2.05
CA ASP A 205 20.43 -4.47 -2.95
C ASP A 205 20.12 -4.23 -4.44
N ARG A 206 19.26 -3.24 -4.77
CA ARG A 206 18.79 -2.99 -6.15
C ARG A 206 18.92 -1.53 -6.54
N GLY A 207 18.77 -1.27 -7.83
CA GLY A 207 18.65 0.08 -8.38
C GLY A 207 17.45 0.85 -7.81
N ALA A 208 17.48 2.17 -7.88
CA ALA A 208 16.35 2.99 -7.48
C ALA A 208 15.24 2.92 -8.53
N GLU A 209 14.00 2.65 -8.11
CA GLU A 209 12.81 2.67 -8.95
C GLU A 209 12.10 4.02 -8.84
N PHE A 210 11.90 4.69 -9.98
CA PHE A 210 11.11 5.91 -10.06
C PHE A 210 9.67 5.57 -10.48
N ARG A 211 8.69 6.10 -9.75
CA ARG A 211 7.28 5.84 -9.96
C ARG A 211 6.52 7.13 -10.16
N GLY A 212 5.65 7.16 -11.15
CA GLY A 212 4.79 8.29 -11.42
C GLY A 212 3.34 7.86 -11.55
N GLY A 213 2.42 8.65 -11.00
CA GLY A 213 0.99 8.34 -11.02
C GLY A 213 0.11 9.56 -11.18
N LEU A 214 -1.00 9.37 -11.87
CA LEU A 214 -2.08 10.33 -12.06
C LEU A 214 -3.39 9.69 -11.62
N GLU A 215 -4.17 10.39 -10.80
CA GLU A 215 -5.59 10.08 -10.54
C GLU A 215 -6.44 11.26 -10.97
N TYR A 216 -7.46 10.99 -11.79
CA TYR A 216 -8.43 11.95 -12.26
C TYR A 216 -9.84 11.55 -11.81
N GLN A 217 -10.48 12.39 -11.01
CA GLN A 217 -11.86 12.22 -10.57
C GLN A 217 -12.80 12.69 -11.69
N ALA A 218 -13.16 11.78 -12.60
CA ALA A 218 -14.00 12.07 -13.75
C ALA A 218 -15.44 12.41 -13.32
N LEU A 219 -15.99 11.63 -12.37
CA LEU A 219 -17.29 11.84 -11.74
C LEU A 219 -17.14 11.69 -10.21
N PRO A 220 -18.09 12.19 -9.40
CA PRO A 220 -18.03 11.98 -7.94
C PRO A 220 -17.87 10.50 -7.51
N ALA A 221 -18.39 9.59 -8.33
CA ALA A 221 -18.30 8.15 -8.08
C ALA A 221 -17.17 7.45 -8.87
N LEU A 222 -16.58 8.08 -9.91
CA LEU A 222 -15.65 7.44 -10.84
C LEU A 222 -14.31 8.15 -10.87
N ALA A 223 -13.23 7.44 -10.55
CA ALA A 223 -11.85 7.88 -10.71
C ALA A 223 -11.15 7.06 -11.80
N LEU A 224 -10.37 7.71 -12.64
CA LEU A 224 -9.49 7.10 -13.64
C LEU A 224 -8.04 7.30 -13.22
N ARG A 225 -7.18 6.33 -13.55
CA ARG A 225 -5.77 6.34 -13.12
C ARG A 225 -4.86 5.91 -14.26
N ALA A 226 -3.67 6.49 -14.26
CA ALA A 226 -2.57 6.09 -15.12
C ALA A 226 -1.26 6.22 -14.34
N GLY A 227 -0.26 5.44 -14.72
CA GLY A 227 1.04 5.51 -14.06
C GLY A 227 2.14 4.80 -14.83
N VAL A 228 3.37 5.03 -14.37
CA VAL A 228 4.59 4.47 -14.96
C VAL A 228 5.57 4.07 -13.86
N LEU A 229 6.34 3.01 -14.13
CA LEU A 229 7.50 2.58 -13.35
C LEU A 229 8.70 2.58 -14.28
N GLY A 230 9.77 3.30 -13.89
CA GLY A 230 10.89 3.57 -14.78
C GLY A 230 11.83 2.38 -14.94
N LEU A 231 12.37 1.84 -13.84
CA LEU A 231 13.32 0.73 -13.89
C LEU A 231 12.64 -0.58 -14.32
N SER A 232 11.41 -0.80 -13.87
CA SER A 232 10.62 -1.99 -14.21
C SER A 232 9.95 -1.90 -15.58
N GLU A 233 10.09 -0.80 -16.33
CA GLU A 233 9.52 -0.58 -17.65
C GLU A 233 8.03 -0.95 -17.75
N GLN A 234 7.25 -0.54 -16.74
CA GLN A 234 5.84 -0.83 -16.68
C GLN A 234 4.99 0.42 -16.90
N VAL A 235 3.91 0.26 -17.63
CA VAL A 235 2.82 1.23 -17.70
C VAL A 235 1.61 0.67 -16.99
N THR A 236 0.89 1.50 -16.26
CA THR A 236 -0.28 1.09 -15.50
C THR A 236 -1.48 1.94 -15.82
N GLY A 237 -2.66 1.36 -15.68
CA GLY A 237 -3.91 2.07 -15.79
C GLY A 237 -4.94 1.47 -14.85
N GLY A 238 -5.96 2.22 -14.50
CA GLY A 238 -6.99 1.72 -13.59
C GLY A 238 -8.21 2.61 -13.50
N ALA A 239 -9.24 2.06 -12.87
CA ALA A 239 -10.47 2.78 -12.56
C ALA A 239 -10.93 2.44 -11.14
N GLY A 240 -11.59 3.39 -10.49
CA GLY A 240 -12.19 3.22 -9.17
C GLY A 240 -13.62 3.69 -9.17
N LEU A 241 -14.51 2.88 -8.60
CA LEU A 241 -15.92 3.17 -8.44
C LEU A 241 -16.25 3.28 -6.96
N ARG A 242 -16.94 4.36 -6.57
CA ARG A 242 -17.49 4.55 -5.22
C ARG A 242 -19.01 4.42 -5.26
N ALA A 243 -19.54 3.48 -4.52
CA ALA A 243 -20.98 3.22 -4.38
C ALA A 243 -21.36 3.22 -2.90
N GLY A 244 -21.81 4.37 -2.39
CA GLY A 244 -22.12 4.55 -0.98
C GLY A 244 -20.91 4.28 -0.08
N ARG A 245 -21.01 3.22 0.73
CA ARG A 245 -19.94 2.78 1.66
C ARG A 245 -18.89 1.89 1.00
N PHE A 246 -19.14 1.42 -0.22
CA PHE A 246 -18.25 0.54 -0.97
C PHE A 246 -17.37 1.32 -1.92
N ARG A 247 -16.14 0.86 -2.06
CA ARG A 247 -15.19 1.28 -3.09
C ARG A 247 -14.64 0.04 -3.78
N PHE A 248 -14.73 0.04 -5.10
CA PHE A 248 -14.17 -0.99 -5.97
C PHE A 248 -13.13 -0.34 -6.86
N ASP A 249 -11.94 -0.93 -6.90
CA ASP A 249 -10.88 -0.45 -7.78
C ASP A 249 -10.35 -1.63 -8.60
N TYR A 250 -10.10 -1.36 -9.87
CA TYR A 250 -9.42 -2.25 -10.80
C TYR A 250 -8.21 -1.54 -11.38
N ALA A 251 -7.11 -2.26 -11.56
CA ALA A 251 -5.94 -1.80 -12.28
C ALA A 251 -5.31 -2.91 -13.09
N ALA A 252 -4.62 -2.51 -14.16
CA ALA A 252 -3.81 -3.35 -14.99
C ALA A 252 -2.43 -2.72 -15.12
N ALA A 253 -1.38 -3.55 -15.12
CA ALA A 253 -0.01 -3.15 -15.38
C ALA A 253 0.54 -3.99 -16.54
N TRP A 254 1.11 -3.33 -17.51
CA TRP A 254 1.77 -3.96 -18.65
C TRP A 254 3.28 -3.83 -18.53
N HIS A 255 3.98 -4.96 -18.55
CA HIS A 255 5.43 -5.05 -18.60
C HIS A 255 5.84 -5.50 -20.00
N SER A 256 6.84 -4.85 -20.60
CA SER A 256 7.27 -5.07 -21.99
C SER A 256 7.60 -6.54 -22.30
N SER A 257 8.24 -7.23 -21.36
CA SER A 257 8.71 -8.62 -21.54
C SER A 257 7.86 -9.67 -20.83
N LEU A 258 7.18 -9.34 -19.72
CA LEU A 258 6.47 -10.31 -18.87
C LEU A 258 4.95 -10.29 -19.08
N GLY A 259 4.41 -9.28 -19.75
CA GLY A 259 3.01 -9.16 -20.09
C GLY A 259 2.15 -8.50 -19.01
N LEU A 260 0.88 -8.90 -18.93
CA LEU A 260 -0.17 -8.22 -18.18
C LEU A 260 -0.29 -8.73 -16.74
N SER A 261 -0.35 -7.80 -15.78
CA SER A 261 -0.74 -8.05 -14.40
C SER A 261 -2.07 -7.36 -14.09
N GLN A 262 -2.89 -7.95 -13.24
CA GLN A 262 -4.20 -7.44 -12.88
C GLN A 262 -4.33 -7.30 -11.36
N PHE A 263 -5.03 -6.25 -10.93
CA PHE A 263 -5.26 -5.90 -9.54
C PHE A 263 -6.74 -5.56 -9.33
N LEU A 264 -7.34 -6.19 -8.35
CA LEU A 264 -8.74 -5.96 -7.99
C LEU A 264 -8.83 -5.68 -6.49
N THR A 265 -9.59 -4.66 -6.10
CA THR A 265 -9.87 -4.40 -4.69
C THR A 265 -11.32 -4.04 -4.45
N ALA A 266 -11.81 -4.45 -3.29
CA ALA A 266 -13.04 -3.96 -2.72
C ALA A 266 -12.78 -3.49 -1.29
N ALA A 267 -13.27 -2.32 -0.93
CA ALA A 267 -13.18 -1.78 0.42
C ALA A 267 -14.55 -1.30 0.90
N PHE A 268 -14.80 -1.49 2.18
CA PHE A 268 -16.02 -1.09 2.86
C PHE A 268 -15.70 -0.15 4.02
N ARG A 269 -16.42 0.97 4.10
CA ARG A 269 -16.34 1.95 5.19
C ARG A 269 -17.56 1.84 6.09
N LEU A 270 -17.31 1.66 7.37
CA LEU A 270 -18.35 1.76 8.38
C LEU A 270 -18.48 3.21 8.85
N ASP A 271 -19.66 3.81 8.65
CA ASP A 271 -19.96 5.10 9.23
C ASP A 271 -20.16 4.96 10.73
N SER A 272 -19.56 5.84 11.53
CA SER A 272 -19.89 5.92 12.95
C SER A 272 -21.38 6.26 13.11
N PRO A 273 -22.11 5.61 14.02
CA PRO A 273 -23.55 5.84 14.19
C PRO A 273 -23.94 7.30 14.49
N GLU A 274 -23.00 8.12 14.92
CA GLU A 274 -23.21 9.45 15.43
C GLU A 274 -23.13 10.58 14.40
N ALA A 275 -22.74 10.28 13.13
CA ALA A 275 -22.74 11.28 12.06
C ALA A 275 -24.13 11.52 11.44
N ALA A 276 -25.15 10.76 11.87
CA ALA A 276 -26.51 10.86 11.33
C ALA A 276 -27.41 11.86 12.06
N THR A 277 -26.98 12.51 13.15
CA THR A 277 -27.80 13.41 13.96
C THR A 277 -27.13 14.74 14.25
N VAL A 278 -26.90 15.54 13.21
CA VAL A 278 -26.92 17.01 13.37
C VAL A 278 -28.12 17.50 12.57
N PRO A 279 -29.26 17.77 13.21
CA PRO A 279 -30.34 18.48 12.54
C PRO A 279 -29.82 19.86 12.13
N ALA A 280 -30.05 20.24 10.89
CA ALA A 280 -29.85 21.61 10.45
C ALA A 280 -30.62 22.53 11.44
N GLN A 281 -29.90 23.36 12.16
CA GLN A 281 -30.54 24.42 12.92
C GLN A 281 -31.08 25.46 11.95
N PRO A 282 -32.29 26.00 12.23
CA PRO A 282 -33.02 26.92 11.36
C PRO A 282 -32.32 28.24 11.15
#